data_f0aa1dc063942b081daa3a103199151f
#
_entry.id   f0aa1dc063942b081daa3a103199151f
#
_cell.length_a   1.000
_cell.length_b   1.000
_cell.length_c   1.000
_cell.angle_alpha   90.00
_cell.angle_beta   90.00
_cell.angle_gamma   90.00
#
_symmetry.space_group_name_H-M   'P 1'
#
loop_
_entity.id
_entity.type
_entity.pdbx_description
1 polymer ?
#
loop_
_entity_poly.entity_id
_entity_poly.type
_entity_poly.pdbx_seq_one_letter_code
_entity_poly.pdbx_strand_id
1 'polypeptide(L)'
;MVPPRLVRRIVLAPLLIVIAVAVVVLFLPLALLAAAFGLGRLRALRLLRFALIWLVAETAALFMCLALWITSGFGGRLRTEPYQSRHYAIMEWYLGRLYRAAVSTLGLRIEVQEPDLTTAEQDARLARPVIVLSRHAGPGDSLLLVHHLLTVYHRRPRIVMKAALQLDPGLDVVTNRVPNVFIYPQRAGEKIYTEQIRRLAAGLGHDGALVIFPEGGNWTPGRWRRGIRRLERQGRADLAARARDMPHLLAPRPGGALAALAACPSADVIFVGHAGLDQLASVADVWRSLPMDHVVEARWWRVPAAGVPRTADHDAQVRWLYDWWARIDAWISQNTPQPVAPAEGPGPSPVDETLA
;
A
#
# COMPACT_ATOMS: atom_id res chain seq x y z
N MET A 1 -3.60 4.88 -21.38
CA MET A 1 -2.14 5.12 -21.44
C MET A 1 -1.77 6.20 -20.45
N VAL A 2 -0.58 6.13 -19.82
CA VAL A 2 -0.06 7.23 -19.00
C VAL A 2 0.52 8.29 -19.94
N PRO A 3 0.11 9.57 -19.85
CA PRO A 3 0.63 10.64 -20.70
C PRO A 3 2.14 10.84 -20.53
N PRO A 4 2.83 11.45 -21.50
CA PRO A 4 4.25 11.79 -21.39
C PRO A 4 4.53 12.63 -20.14
N ARG A 5 5.73 12.47 -19.57
CA ARG A 5 6.15 13.14 -18.32
C ARG A 5 5.96 14.66 -18.38
N LEU A 6 6.27 15.28 -19.50
CA LEU A 6 6.12 16.73 -19.69
C LEU A 6 4.66 17.16 -19.54
N VAL A 7 3.75 16.46 -20.23
CA VAL A 7 2.30 16.72 -20.17
C VAL A 7 1.78 16.58 -18.73
N ARG A 8 2.17 15.53 -18.02
CA ARG A 8 1.74 15.33 -16.62
C ARG A 8 2.16 16.51 -15.73
N ARG A 9 3.38 17.01 -15.89
CA ARG A 9 3.91 18.10 -15.05
C ARG A 9 3.44 19.48 -15.43
N ILE A 10 3.18 19.74 -16.73
CA ILE A 10 2.71 21.06 -17.20
C ILE A 10 1.18 21.15 -17.09
N VAL A 11 0.46 20.06 -17.19
CA VAL A 11 -1.01 20.07 -17.18
C VAL A 11 -1.58 19.63 -15.85
N LEU A 12 -1.20 18.41 -15.38
CA LEU A 12 -1.85 17.85 -14.19
C LEU A 12 -1.42 18.54 -12.90
N ALA A 13 -0.16 18.96 -12.76
CA ALA A 13 0.29 19.64 -11.55
C ALA A 13 -0.35 21.04 -11.38
N PRO A 14 -0.38 21.93 -12.40
CA PRO A 14 -1.13 23.19 -12.31
C PRO A 14 -2.64 22.98 -12.12
N LEU A 15 -3.24 22.00 -12.79
CA LEU A 15 -4.66 21.67 -12.62
C LEU A 15 -4.97 21.28 -11.16
N LEU A 16 -4.13 20.44 -10.54
CA LEU A 16 -4.28 20.08 -9.13
C LEU A 16 -4.20 21.31 -8.23
N ILE A 17 -3.26 22.24 -8.49
CA ILE A 17 -3.12 23.49 -7.71
C ILE A 17 -4.39 24.36 -7.86
N VAL A 18 -4.91 24.49 -9.07
CA VAL A 18 -6.17 25.23 -9.31
C VAL A 18 -7.34 24.60 -8.55
N ILE A 19 -7.46 23.27 -8.60
CA ILE A 19 -8.48 22.54 -7.83
C ILE A 19 -8.28 22.76 -6.32
N ALA A 20 -7.05 22.69 -5.82
CA ALA A 20 -6.75 22.93 -4.42
C ALA A 20 -7.17 24.33 -3.98
N VAL A 21 -6.83 25.36 -4.75
CA VAL A 21 -7.25 26.76 -4.49
C VAL A 21 -8.77 26.88 -4.51
N ALA A 22 -9.44 26.30 -5.52
CA ALA A 22 -10.90 26.34 -5.60
C ALA A 22 -11.56 25.66 -4.37
N VAL A 23 -11.06 24.49 -3.95
CA VAL A 23 -11.59 23.80 -2.77
C VAL A 23 -11.32 24.58 -1.48
N VAL A 24 -10.16 25.23 -1.34
CA VAL A 24 -9.86 26.10 -0.19
C VAL A 24 -10.84 27.30 -0.15
N VAL A 25 -11.02 28.01 -1.26
CA VAL A 25 -11.91 29.18 -1.35
C VAL A 25 -13.38 28.79 -1.11
N LEU A 26 -13.80 27.66 -1.66
CA LEU A 26 -15.18 27.19 -1.57
C LEU A 26 -15.41 26.26 -0.35
N PHE A 27 -14.43 26.11 0.54
CA PHE A 27 -14.52 25.14 1.64
C PHE A 27 -15.72 25.40 2.53
N LEU A 28 -15.96 26.64 2.92
CA LEU A 28 -17.05 26.97 3.84
C LEU A 28 -18.44 26.65 3.24
N PRO A 29 -18.81 27.14 2.04
CA PRO A 29 -20.10 26.77 1.44
C PRO A 29 -20.21 25.27 1.16
N LEU A 30 -19.15 24.61 0.72
CA LEU A 30 -19.15 23.16 0.53
C LEU A 30 -19.32 22.40 1.84
N ALA A 31 -18.71 22.87 2.94
CA ALA A 31 -18.83 22.26 4.25
C ALA A 31 -20.25 22.41 4.81
N LEU A 32 -20.89 23.57 4.62
CA LEU A 32 -22.29 23.80 5.02
C LEU A 32 -23.24 22.89 4.24
N LEU A 33 -23.06 22.77 2.92
CA LEU A 33 -23.81 21.83 2.09
C LEU A 33 -23.57 20.37 2.52
N ALA A 34 -22.32 19.97 2.72
CA ALA A 34 -21.99 18.63 3.16
C ALA A 34 -22.56 18.29 4.53
N ALA A 35 -22.64 19.27 5.43
CA ALA A 35 -23.29 19.12 6.75
C ALA A 35 -24.82 18.99 6.62
N ALA A 36 -25.45 19.81 5.77
CA ALA A 36 -26.90 19.77 5.54
C ALA A 36 -27.38 18.44 4.94
N PHE A 37 -26.61 17.86 3.99
CA PHE A 37 -26.93 16.58 3.36
C PHE A 37 -26.36 15.35 4.10
N GLY A 38 -25.55 15.57 5.12
CA GLY A 38 -24.79 14.52 5.81
C GLY A 38 -25.47 13.95 7.05
N LEU A 39 -26.80 13.80 7.05
CA LEU A 39 -27.58 13.30 8.19
C LEU A 39 -26.94 12.09 8.89
N GLY A 40 -26.61 12.24 10.17
CA GLY A 40 -26.16 11.22 11.11
C GLY A 40 -24.65 11.01 11.21
N ARG A 41 -23.92 10.65 10.15
CA ARG A 41 -22.49 10.31 10.22
C ARG A 41 -21.54 11.37 9.63
N LEU A 42 -22.07 12.49 9.11
CA LEU A 42 -21.32 13.57 8.47
C LEU A 42 -20.29 13.11 7.43
N ARG A 43 -20.61 12.06 6.67
CA ARG A 43 -19.70 11.38 5.72
C ARG A 43 -19.14 12.34 4.67
N ALA A 44 -20.01 13.16 4.08
CA ALA A 44 -19.61 14.16 3.08
C ALA A 44 -18.62 15.17 3.66
N LEU A 45 -18.87 15.68 4.87
CA LEU A 45 -17.98 16.62 5.54
C LEU A 45 -16.64 15.98 5.89
N ARG A 46 -16.63 14.72 6.33
CA ARG A 46 -15.39 13.97 6.62
C ARG A 46 -14.53 13.81 5.36
N LEU A 47 -15.14 13.39 4.24
CA LEU A 47 -14.43 13.27 2.96
C LEU A 47 -13.96 14.62 2.43
N LEU A 48 -14.77 15.67 2.54
CA LEU A 48 -14.38 17.02 2.14
C LEU A 48 -13.18 17.52 2.94
N ARG A 49 -13.17 17.31 4.26
CA ARG A 49 -12.02 17.68 5.11
C ARG A 49 -10.78 16.87 4.76
N PHE A 50 -10.93 15.57 4.52
CA PHE A 50 -9.81 14.72 4.08
C PHE A 50 -9.27 15.21 2.74
N ALA A 51 -10.13 15.45 1.75
CA ALA A 51 -9.76 15.93 0.43
C ALA A 51 -9.05 17.30 0.49
N LEU A 52 -9.54 18.22 1.34
CA LEU A 52 -8.88 19.52 1.56
C LEU A 52 -7.45 19.33 2.09
N ILE A 53 -7.28 18.53 3.14
CA ILE A 53 -5.95 18.29 3.74
C ILE A 53 -5.02 17.62 2.71
N TRP A 54 -5.54 16.65 1.96
CA TRP A 54 -4.79 15.98 0.90
C TRP A 54 -4.34 16.97 -0.18
N LEU A 55 -5.25 17.77 -0.76
CA LEU A 55 -4.93 18.73 -1.82
C LEU A 55 -3.91 19.77 -1.36
N VAL A 56 -4.06 20.29 -0.13
CA VAL A 56 -3.13 21.26 0.45
C VAL A 56 -1.75 20.63 0.68
N ALA A 57 -1.70 19.43 1.25
CA ALA A 57 -0.45 18.72 1.49
C ALA A 57 0.27 18.37 0.18
N GLU A 58 -0.47 17.93 -0.82
CA GLU A 58 0.09 17.60 -2.14
C GLU A 58 0.62 18.82 -2.86
N THR A 59 -0.14 19.92 -2.83
CA THR A 59 0.31 21.22 -3.38
C THR A 59 1.61 21.69 -2.70
N ALA A 60 1.67 21.59 -1.37
CA ALA A 60 2.89 21.94 -0.63
C ALA A 60 4.07 21.02 -0.99
N ALA A 61 3.84 19.71 -1.12
CA ALA A 61 4.87 18.77 -1.57
C ALA A 61 5.39 19.09 -2.98
N LEU A 62 4.51 19.51 -3.90
CA LEU A 62 4.90 19.96 -5.24
C LEU A 62 5.80 21.20 -5.18
N PHE A 63 5.46 22.19 -4.36
CA PHE A 63 6.29 23.39 -4.19
C PHE A 63 7.63 23.07 -3.51
N MET A 64 7.65 22.21 -2.49
CA MET A 64 8.92 21.74 -1.89
C MET A 64 9.78 21.01 -2.93
N CYS A 65 9.18 20.17 -3.76
CA CYS A 65 9.89 19.51 -4.86
C CYS A 65 10.39 20.49 -5.91
N LEU A 66 9.63 21.55 -6.23
CA LEU A 66 10.06 22.61 -7.13
C LEU A 66 11.26 23.35 -6.56
N ALA A 67 11.23 23.74 -5.28
CA ALA A 67 12.36 24.37 -4.59
C ALA A 67 13.62 23.49 -4.61
N LEU A 68 13.48 22.17 -4.36
CA LEU A 68 14.61 21.24 -4.47
C LEU A 68 15.15 21.15 -5.91
N TRP A 69 14.29 21.23 -6.92
CA TRP A 69 14.72 21.23 -8.31
C TRP A 69 15.54 22.48 -8.66
N ILE A 70 15.08 23.67 -8.23
CA ILE A 70 15.80 24.94 -8.44
C ILE A 70 17.16 24.90 -7.71
N THR A 71 17.17 24.58 -6.41
CA THR A 71 18.39 24.58 -5.58
C THR A 71 19.39 23.49 -5.95
N SER A 72 18.94 22.43 -6.64
CA SER A 72 19.83 21.40 -7.18
C SER A 72 20.54 21.78 -8.48
N GLY A 73 20.40 23.01 -8.95
CA GLY A 73 20.87 23.44 -10.27
C GLY A 73 19.98 22.90 -11.37
N PHE A 74 18.70 23.18 -11.28
CA PHE A 74 17.67 22.75 -12.23
C PHE A 74 17.66 21.24 -12.50
N GLY A 75 17.91 20.47 -11.45
CA GLY A 75 17.87 19.01 -11.50
C GLY A 75 19.22 18.32 -11.61
N GLY A 76 20.30 19.03 -11.81
CA GLY A 76 21.65 18.45 -12.00
C GLY A 76 22.13 17.60 -10.81
N ARG A 77 21.77 17.96 -9.57
CA ARG A 77 22.20 17.28 -8.34
C ARG A 77 21.08 16.46 -7.65
N LEU A 78 19.89 16.28 -8.25
CA LEU A 78 18.77 15.59 -7.61
C LEU A 78 19.08 14.14 -7.20
N ARG A 79 20.04 13.49 -7.86
CA ARG A 79 20.44 12.11 -7.58
C ARG A 79 21.53 11.98 -6.52
N THR A 80 22.08 13.09 -6.04
CA THR A 80 23.06 13.05 -4.96
C THR A 80 22.39 12.80 -3.61
N GLU A 81 23.15 12.22 -2.67
CA GLU A 81 22.63 11.81 -1.36
C GLU A 81 21.88 12.92 -0.59
N PRO A 82 22.37 14.17 -0.49
CA PRO A 82 21.67 15.23 0.23
C PRO A 82 20.26 15.54 -0.35
N TYR A 83 20.11 15.46 -1.67
CA TYR A 83 18.81 15.68 -2.32
C TYR A 83 17.91 14.46 -2.24
N GLN A 84 18.47 13.25 -2.28
CA GLN A 84 17.70 12.02 -2.05
C GLN A 84 17.10 12.02 -0.64
N SER A 85 17.88 12.30 0.39
CA SER A 85 17.41 12.40 1.78
C SER A 85 16.29 13.43 1.93
N ARG A 86 16.41 14.60 1.29
CA ARG A 86 15.35 15.63 1.30
C ARG A 86 14.06 15.17 0.61
N HIS A 87 14.15 14.38 -0.46
CA HIS A 87 12.94 13.81 -1.09
C HIS A 87 12.27 12.77 -0.19
N TYR A 88 13.03 11.93 0.52
CA TYR A 88 12.47 11.02 1.52
C TYR A 88 11.83 11.79 2.68
N ALA A 89 12.42 12.89 3.14
CA ALA A 89 11.82 13.76 4.16
C ALA A 89 10.49 14.40 3.68
N ILE A 90 10.40 14.80 2.40
CA ILE A 90 9.12 15.27 1.82
C ILE A 90 8.09 14.12 1.80
N MET A 91 8.48 12.91 1.42
CA MET A 91 7.57 11.74 1.43
C MET A 91 7.08 11.43 2.85
N GLU A 92 7.97 11.44 3.82
CA GLU A 92 7.64 11.22 5.24
C GLU A 92 6.65 12.27 5.75
N TRP A 93 6.93 13.55 5.51
CA TRP A 93 6.06 14.65 5.88
C TRP A 93 4.68 14.52 5.22
N TYR A 94 4.64 14.28 3.91
CA TYR A 94 3.41 14.17 3.13
C TYR A 94 2.55 12.99 3.61
N LEU A 95 3.13 11.80 3.68
CA LEU A 95 2.41 10.62 4.14
C LEU A 95 1.99 10.72 5.61
N GLY A 96 2.80 11.33 6.46
CA GLY A 96 2.43 11.63 7.84
C GLY A 96 1.25 12.59 7.95
N ARG A 97 1.13 13.58 7.04
CA ARG A 97 -0.07 14.45 6.97
C ARG A 97 -1.31 13.68 6.54
N LEU A 98 -1.18 12.82 5.51
CA LEU A 98 -2.31 12.00 5.04
C LEU A 98 -2.76 10.99 6.10
N TYR A 99 -1.82 10.35 6.79
CA TYR A 99 -2.12 9.42 7.87
C TYR A 99 -2.91 10.10 8.99
N ARG A 100 -2.41 11.23 9.51
CA ARG A 100 -3.12 12.01 10.54
C ARG A 100 -4.49 12.50 10.05
N ALA A 101 -4.60 12.89 8.79
CA ALA A 101 -5.89 13.25 8.21
C ALA A 101 -6.85 12.05 8.17
N ALA A 102 -6.40 10.87 7.76
CA ALA A 102 -7.22 9.66 7.76
C ALA A 102 -7.69 9.29 9.18
N VAL A 103 -6.80 9.34 10.18
CA VAL A 103 -7.14 9.10 11.59
C VAL A 103 -8.20 10.09 12.06
N SER A 104 -7.98 11.41 11.86
CA SER A 104 -8.82 12.45 12.44
C SER A 104 -10.15 12.66 11.68
N THR A 105 -10.19 12.42 10.37
CA THR A 105 -11.38 12.70 9.56
C THR A 105 -12.16 11.45 9.18
N LEU A 106 -11.47 10.36 8.85
CA LEU A 106 -12.10 9.11 8.41
C LEU A 106 -12.31 8.11 9.55
N GLY A 107 -11.66 8.32 10.70
CA GLY A 107 -11.74 7.41 11.84
C GLY A 107 -10.83 6.18 11.70
N LEU A 108 -9.79 6.26 10.85
CA LEU A 108 -8.84 5.16 10.66
C LEU A 108 -8.15 4.81 11.99
N ARG A 109 -8.18 3.53 12.35
CA ARG A 109 -7.42 2.96 13.48
C ARG A 109 -6.63 1.77 12.97
N ILE A 110 -5.34 1.72 13.30
CA ILE A 110 -4.46 0.63 12.89
C ILE A 110 -3.76 0.09 14.13
N GLU A 111 -3.79 -1.22 14.29
CA GLU A 111 -3.01 -1.94 15.28
C GLU A 111 -2.01 -2.84 14.55
N VAL A 112 -0.73 -2.68 14.91
CA VAL A 112 0.35 -3.46 14.31
C VAL A 112 0.85 -4.49 15.31
N GLN A 113 0.67 -5.76 15.00
CA GLN A 113 1.22 -6.86 15.75
C GLN A 113 2.70 -7.02 15.37
N GLU A 114 3.58 -6.53 16.23
CA GLU A 114 5.01 -6.71 16.04
C GLU A 114 5.45 -8.10 16.59
N PRO A 115 6.42 -8.76 15.93
CA PRO A 115 7.01 -9.96 16.50
C PRO A 115 7.81 -9.60 17.75
N ASP A 116 7.82 -10.51 18.73
CA ASP A 116 8.67 -10.40 19.89
C ASP A 116 10.14 -10.57 19.45
N LEU A 117 10.86 -9.46 19.38
CA LEU A 117 12.27 -9.42 19.01
C LEU A 117 13.11 -9.09 20.24
N THR A 118 14.18 -9.83 20.42
CA THR A 118 15.22 -9.47 21.40
C THR A 118 15.92 -8.16 20.98
N THR A 119 16.56 -7.48 21.93
CA THR A 119 17.31 -6.24 21.65
C THR A 119 18.36 -6.45 20.56
N ALA A 120 19.10 -7.57 20.60
CA ALA A 120 20.08 -7.91 19.58
C ALA A 120 19.46 -8.11 18.19
N GLU A 121 18.25 -8.66 18.09
CA GLU A 121 17.53 -8.81 16.83
C GLU A 121 17.00 -7.48 16.33
N GLN A 122 16.61 -6.56 17.23
CA GLN A 122 16.22 -5.19 16.87
C GLN A 122 17.40 -4.41 16.29
N ASP A 123 18.58 -4.47 16.90
CA ASP A 123 19.81 -3.85 16.40
C ASP A 123 20.24 -4.44 15.05
N ALA A 124 20.26 -5.77 14.95
CA ALA A 124 20.56 -6.47 13.69
C ALA A 124 19.57 -6.14 12.57
N ARG A 125 18.32 -5.88 12.90
CA ARG A 125 17.29 -5.43 11.97
C ARG A 125 17.67 -4.08 11.33
N LEU A 126 18.16 -3.13 12.11
CA LEU A 126 18.50 -1.79 11.63
C LEU A 126 19.76 -1.77 10.75
N ALA A 127 20.65 -2.75 10.91
CA ALA A 127 21.92 -2.81 10.20
C ALA A 127 21.85 -3.41 8.77
N ARG A 128 20.71 -3.94 8.35
CA ARG A 128 20.58 -4.66 7.06
C ARG A 128 19.46 -4.11 6.20
N PRO A 129 19.60 -4.14 4.85
CA PRO A 129 18.49 -3.86 3.95
C PRO A 129 17.37 -4.88 4.15
N VAL A 130 16.15 -4.50 3.75
CA VAL A 130 15.00 -5.40 3.80
C VAL A 130 14.29 -5.48 2.46
N ILE A 131 13.79 -6.66 2.13
CA ILE A 131 12.83 -6.87 1.03
C ILE A 131 11.48 -7.12 1.66
N VAL A 132 10.54 -6.21 1.42
CA VAL A 132 9.19 -6.25 1.97
C VAL A 132 8.25 -6.84 0.94
N LEU A 133 7.67 -7.99 1.25
CA LEU A 133 6.68 -8.69 0.45
C LEU A 133 5.33 -8.54 1.13
N SER A 134 4.49 -7.65 0.60
CA SER A 134 3.23 -7.29 1.22
C SER A 134 2.02 -7.79 0.43
N ARG A 135 0.99 -8.17 1.16
CA ARG A 135 -0.36 -8.29 0.65
C ARG A 135 -0.85 -6.98 0.02
N HIS A 136 -1.78 -7.08 -0.95
CA HIS A 136 -2.38 -5.92 -1.59
C HIS A 136 -3.91 -6.06 -1.67
N ALA A 137 -4.63 -5.50 -0.69
CA ALA A 137 -6.07 -5.66 -0.58
C ALA A 137 -6.86 -4.48 -1.17
N GLY A 138 -6.39 -3.25 -0.99
CA GLY A 138 -7.19 -2.09 -1.36
C GLY A 138 -6.41 -0.80 -1.59
N PRO A 139 -7.12 0.27 -1.95
CA PRO A 139 -6.52 1.60 -2.05
C PRO A 139 -6.08 2.06 -0.65
N GLY A 140 -4.86 2.57 -0.56
CA GLY A 140 -4.30 3.13 0.67
C GLY A 140 -3.38 2.20 1.45
N ASP A 141 -3.48 0.86 1.33
CA ASP A 141 -2.59 -0.08 2.01
C ASP A 141 -1.11 0.18 1.70
N SER A 142 -0.80 0.45 0.44
CA SER A 142 0.56 0.80 0.01
C SER A 142 1.07 2.09 0.66
N LEU A 143 0.20 3.11 0.78
CA LEU A 143 0.56 4.39 1.40
C LEU A 143 0.78 4.22 2.91
N LEU A 144 -0.04 3.41 3.57
CA LEU A 144 0.11 3.07 4.99
C LEU A 144 1.41 2.31 5.25
N LEU A 145 1.73 1.30 4.42
CA LEU A 145 2.98 0.56 4.52
C LEU A 145 4.19 1.48 4.35
N VAL A 146 4.18 2.33 3.31
CA VAL A 146 5.28 3.27 3.04
C VAL A 146 5.40 4.31 4.16
N HIS A 147 4.27 4.79 4.71
CA HIS A 147 4.26 5.66 5.87
C HIS A 147 4.98 5.01 7.07
N HIS A 148 4.61 3.78 7.45
CA HIS A 148 5.26 3.08 8.56
C HIS A 148 6.74 2.82 8.32
N LEU A 149 7.13 2.44 7.09
CA LEU A 149 8.53 2.27 6.74
C LEU A 149 9.36 3.54 6.95
N LEU A 150 8.81 4.71 6.58
CA LEU A 150 9.49 6.00 6.73
C LEU A 150 9.51 6.48 8.19
N THR A 151 8.35 6.47 8.87
CA THR A 151 8.16 7.17 10.15
C THR A 151 8.44 6.31 11.38
N VAL A 152 8.13 5.01 11.32
CA VAL A 152 8.29 4.08 12.46
C VAL A 152 9.59 3.29 12.36
N TYR A 153 9.88 2.78 11.15
CA TYR A 153 11.05 1.92 10.93
C TYR A 153 12.25 2.67 10.35
N HIS A 154 12.14 3.96 10.08
CA HIS A 154 13.18 4.85 9.54
C HIS A 154 13.92 4.25 8.33
N ARG A 155 13.13 3.66 7.40
CA ARG A 155 13.62 3.03 6.18
C ARG A 155 13.39 3.92 4.98
N ARG A 156 14.26 3.78 3.97
CA ARG A 156 14.12 4.43 2.66
C ARG A 156 13.45 3.47 1.68
N PRO A 157 12.14 3.58 1.46
CA PRO A 157 11.42 2.67 0.57
C PRO A 157 11.80 2.90 -0.88
N ARG A 158 12.03 1.79 -1.59
CA ARG A 158 12.05 1.69 -3.04
C ARG A 158 10.88 0.83 -3.46
N ILE A 159 10.02 1.31 -4.33
CA ILE A 159 8.72 0.70 -4.55
C ILE A 159 8.58 0.23 -5.98
N VAL A 160 8.06 -0.99 -6.16
CA VAL A 160 7.60 -1.49 -7.45
C VAL A 160 6.11 -1.16 -7.57
N MET A 161 5.76 -0.22 -8.45
CA MET A 161 4.42 0.35 -8.52
C MET A 161 3.86 0.39 -9.94
N LYS A 162 2.54 0.49 -10.07
CA LYS A 162 1.89 0.65 -11.38
C LYS A 162 2.15 2.05 -11.93
N ALA A 163 2.46 2.13 -13.23
CA ALA A 163 2.70 3.40 -13.91
C ALA A 163 1.49 4.36 -13.85
N ALA A 164 0.27 3.85 -13.71
CA ALA A 164 -0.94 4.66 -13.56
C ALA A 164 -0.90 5.59 -12.33
N LEU A 165 -0.12 5.26 -11.30
CA LEU A 165 0.05 6.13 -10.13
C LEU A 165 0.74 7.46 -10.48
N GLN A 166 1.43 7.54 -11.62
CA GLN A 166 2.00 8.79 -12.13
C GLN A 166 0.94 9.79 -12.64
N LEU A 167 -0.35 9.44 -12.63
CA LEU A 167 -1.43 10.40 -12.89
C LEU A 167 -1.69 11.33 -11.71
N ASP A 168 -1.28 10.92 -10.51
CA ASP A 168 -1.21 11.78 -9.34
C ASP A 168 0.06 12.64 -9.43
N PRO A 169 -0.04 13.98 -9.45
CA PRO A 169 1.11 14.86 -9.69
C PRO A 169 2.17 14.81 -8.59
N GLY A 170 1.77 14.69 -7.33
CA GLY A 170 2.68 14.60 -6.19
C GLY A 170 3.45 13.28 -6.24
N LEU A 171 2.76 12.17 -6.42
CA LEU A 171 3.39 10.86 -6.60
C LEU A 171 4.30 10.85 -7.84
N ASP A 172 3.86 11.42 -8.99
CA ASP A 172 4.72 11.49 -10.19
C ASP A 172 6.03 12.23 -9.92
N VAL A 173 5.96 13.40 -9.28
CA VAL A 173 7.16 14.21 -9.06
C VAL A 173 8.11 13.54 -8.08
N VAL A 174 7.62 13.11 -6.92
CA VAL A 174 8.47 12.56 -5.85
C VAL A 174 9.04 11.20 -6.23
N THR A 175 8.19 10.26 -6.67
CA THR A 175 8.61 8.88 -6.91
C THR A 175 9.51 8.72 -8.13
N ASN A 176 9.49 9.66 -9.09
CA ASN A 176 10.46 9.69 -10.20
C ASN A 176 11.83 10.27 -9.80
N ARG A 177 11.96 10.84 -8.60
CA ARG A 177 13.20 11.43 -8.12
C ARG A 177 13.96 10.55 -7.13
N VAL A 178 13.29 9.55 -6.56
CA VAL A 178 13.88 8.50 -5.74
C VAL A 178 13.88 7.17 -6.50
N PRO A 179 14.73 6.19 -6.13
CA PRO A 179 14.82 4.91 -6.84
C PRO A 179 13.51 4.11 -6.72
N ASN A 180 12.78 3.99 -7.82
CA ASN A 180 11.54 3.21 -7.94
C ASN A 180 11.43 2.54 -9.32
N VAL A 181 10.56 1.54 -9.44
CA VAL A 181 10.23 0.90 -10.72
C VAL A 181 8.75 1.04 -11.02
N PHE A 182 8.43 1.53 -12.24
CA PHE A 182 7.06 1.65 -12.72
C PHE A 182 6.74 0.54 -13.71
N ILE A 183 5.71 -0.24 -13.40
CA ILE A 183 5.21 -1.32 -14.28
C ILE A 183 4.14 -0.76 -15.21
N TYR A 184 4.37 -0.92 -16.52
CA TYR A 184 3.44 -0.57 -17.60
C TYR A 184 2.85 -1.87 -18.17
N PRO A 185 1.61 -2.27 -17.82
CA PRO A 185 1.06 -3.58 -18.17
C PRO A 185 1.06 -3.89 -19.68
N GLN A 186 1.11 -2.86 -20.52
CA GLN A 186 1.00 -2.97 -21.98
C GLN A 186 2.33 -2.82 -22.74
N ARG A 187 3.44 -2.50 -22.09
CA ARG A 187 4.66 -2.07 -22.78
C ARG A 187 5.88 -2.99 -22.68
N ALA A 188 5.91 -3.89 -21.70
CA ALA A 188 7.11 -4.73 -21.51
C ALA A 188 6.74 -6.11 -21.00
N GLY A 189 7.49 -7.12 -21.47
CA GLY A 189 7.39 -8.49 -20.98
C GLY A 189 7.88 -8.63 -19.53
N GLU A 190 7.48 -9.70 -18.87
CA GLU A 190 7.83 -10.01 -17.47
C GLU A 190 9.35 -9.96 -17.22
N LYS A 191 10.16 -10.39 -18.16
CA LYS A 191 11.63 -10.39 -18.07
C LYS A 191 12.23 -9.00 -17.87
N ILE A 192 11.68 -7.95 -18.50
CA ILE A 192 12.20 -6.57 -18.39
C ILE A 192 11.95 -6.03 -16.98
N TYR A 193 10.76 -6.28 -16.43
CA TYR A 193 10.43 -5.83 -15.06
C TYR A 193 11.24 -6.60 -14.02
N THR A 194 11.43 -7.88 -14.21
CA THR A 194 12.28 -8.72 -13.35
C THR A 194 13.71 -8.17 -13.28
N GLU A 195 14.28 -7.77 -14.42
CA GLU A 195 15.62 -7.16 -14.47
C GLU A 195 15.65 -5.78 -13.79
N GLN A 196 14.63 -4.95 -13.97
CA GLN A 196 14.54 -3.66 -13.29
C GLN A 196 14.44 -3.82 -11.78
N ILE A 197 13.63 -4.77 -11.28
CA ILE A 197 13.51 -5.11 -9.87
C ILE A 197 14.85 -5.63 -9.32
N ARG A 198 15.55 -6.48 -10.08
CA ARG A 198 16.87 -7.00 -9.72
C ARG A 198 17.86 -5.86 -9.49
N ARG A 199 17.92 -4.89 -10.42
CA ARG A 199 18.79 -3.71 -10.29
C ARG A 199 18.42 -2.84 -9.11
N LEU A 200 17.11 -2.68 -8.84
CA LEU A 200 16.63 -1.90 -7.72
C LEU A 200 17.02 -2.53 -6.37
N ALA A 201 16.95 -3.87 -6.29
CA ALA A 201 17.37 -4.64 -5.12
C ALA A 201 18.88 -4.61 -4.90
N ALA A 202 19.68 -4.79 -5.95
CA ALA A 202 21.15 -4.77 -5.88
C ALA A 202 21.71 -3.45 -5.33
N GLY A 203 20.99 -2.34 -5.51
CA GLY A 203 21.39 -1.02 -5.01
C GLY A 203 20.90 -0.68 -3.61
N LEU A 204 20.31 -1.62 -2.84
CA LEU A 204 19.82 -1.36 -1.48
C LEU A 204 20.98 -1.07 -0.52
N GLY A 205 20.92 0.08 0.16
CA GLY A 205 21.74 0.40 1.33
C GLY A 205 21.18 -0.26 2.60
N HIS A 206 21.90 -0.14 3.72
CA HIS A 206 21.51 -0.73 5.00
C HIS A 206 20.13 -0.26 5.50
N ASP A 207 19.76 0.99 5.23
CA ASP A 207 18.47 1.60 5.55
C ASP A 207 17.40 1.40 4.46
N GLY A 208 17.76 0.74 3.34
CA GLY A 208 16.88 0.53 2.20
C GLY A 208 15.80 -0.53 2.48
N ALA A 209 14.59 -0.27 1.96
CA ALA A 209 13.47 -1.20 1.97
C ALA A 209 12.89 -1.35 0.56
N LEU A 210 13.06 -2.50 -0.08
CA LEU A 210 12.41 -2.76 -1.37
C LEU A 210 11.01 -3.32 -1.15
N VAL A 211 10.00 -2.57 -1.57
CA VAL A 211 8.59 -2.96 -1.42
C VAL A 211 8.08 -3.58 -2.71
N ILE A 212 7.61 -4.81 -2.61
CA ILE A 212 6.99 -5.57 -3.70
C ILE A 212 5.63 -6.08 -3.22
N PHE A 213 4.63 -5.99 -4.10
CA PHE A 213 3.34 -6.64 -3.94
C PHE A 213 3.28 -7.83 -4.90
N PRO A 214 3.62 -9.05 -4.47
CA PRO A 214 3.74 -10.21 -5.36
C PRO A 214 2.42 -10.57 -6.05
N GLU A 215 1.29 -10.17 -5.50
CA GLU A 215 -0.04 -10.36 -6.07
C GLU A 215 -0.24 -9.64 -7.42
N GLY A 216 0.51 -8.55 -7.65
CA GLY A 216 0.41 -7.74 -8.86
C GLY A 216 -0.88 -6.92 -8.99
N GLY A 217 -1.67 -6.85 -7.94
CA GLY A 217 -2.89 -6.02 -7.86
C GLY A 217 -3.76 -6.35 -6.66
N ASN A 218 -4.71 -5.46 -6.37
CA ASN A 218 -5.64 -5.59 -5.25
C ASN A 218 -6.45 -6.88 -5.36
N TRP A 219 -6.72 -7.51 -4.24
CA TRP A 219 -7.58 -8.67 -4.18
C TRP A 219 -9.00 -8.35 -4.66
N THR A 220 -9.57 -9.22 -5.47
CA THR A 220 -10.99 -9.26 -5.82
C THR A 220 -11.36 -10.69 -6.20
N PRO A 221 -12.63 -11.14 -6.00
CA PRO A 221 -13.05 -12.49 -6.36
C PRO A 221 -12.78 -12.84 -7.83
N GLY A 222 -12.96 -11.85 -8.73
CA GLY A 222 -12.71 -12.03 -10.16
C GLY A 222 -11.22 -12.21 -10.49
N ARG A 223 -10.32 -11.50 -9.79
CA ARG A 223 -8.86 -11.65 -9.97
C ARG A 223 -8.36 -12.96 -9.35
N TRP A 224 -8.88 -13.33 -8.19
CA TRP A 224 -8.56 -14.60 -7.53
C TRP A 224 -8.85 -15.78 -8.47
N ARG A 225 -10.10 -15.89 -8.98
CA ARG A 225 -10.48 -16.94 -9.95
C ARG A 225 -9.64 -16.90 -11.23
N ARG A 226 -9.27 -15.70 -11.75
CA ARG A 226 -8.42 -15.59 -12.93
C ARG A 226 -6.98 -16.04 -12.65
N GLY A 227 -6.47 -15.77 -11.44
CA GLY A 227 -5.15 -16.24 -10.99
C GLY A 227 -5.05 -17.76 -11.00
N ILE A 228 -6.03 -18.43 -10.42
CA ILE A 228 -6.13 -19.91 -10.40
C ILE A 228 -6.15 -20.47 -11.83
N ARG A 229 -7.09 -19.99 -12.68
CA ARG A 229 -7.18 -20.45 -14.07
C ARG A 229 -5.90 -20.20 -14.89
N ARG A 230 -5.14 -19.15 -14.55
CA ARG A 230 -3.84 -18.91 -15.19
C ARG A 230 -2.83 -20.00 -14.80
N LEU A 231 -2.76 -20.39 -13.54
CA LEU A 231 -1.86 -21.45 -13.05
C LEU A 231 -2.22 -22.79 -13.69
N GLU A 232 -3.50 -23.14 -13.79
CA GLU A 232 -3.98 -24.33 -14.47
C GLU A 232 -3.54 -24.37 -15.95
N ARG A 233 -3.73 -23.27 -16.68
CA ARG A 233 -3.28 -23.16 -18.09
C ARG A 233 -1.76 -23.23 -18.26
N GLN A 234 -1.00 -22.92 -17.22
CA GLN A 234 0.44 -23.03 -17.19
C GLN A 234 0.93 -24.43 -16.77
N GLY A 235 0.02 -25.39 -16.55
CA GLY A 235 0.35 -26.74 -16.07
C GLY A 235 0.76 -26.81 -14.61
N ARG A 236 0.55 -25.73 -13.82
CA ARG A 236 0.91 -25.65 -12.40
C ARG A 236 -0.30 -25.99 -11.53
N ALA A 237 -0.79 -27.23 -11.66
CA ALA A 237 -1.96 -27.73 -10.91
C ALA A 237 -1.70 -27.74 -9.39
N ASP A 238 -0.47 -27.99 -8.97
CA ASP A 238 0.02 -27.91 -7.60
C ASP A 238 -0.19 -26.52 -7.00
N LEU A 239 0.24 -25.47 -7.67
CA LEU A 239 0.09 -24.09 -7.21
C LEU A 239 -1.37 -23.61 -7.35
N ALA A 240 -2.11 -24.10 -8.34
CA ALA A 240 -3.53 -23.78 -8.47
C ALA A 240 -4.35 -24.33 -7.30
N ALA A 241 -4.05 -25.54 -6.83
CA ALA A 241 -4.67 -26.12 -5.63
C ALA A 241 -4.37 -25.24 -4.41
N ARG A 242 -3.10 -24.92 -4.17
CA ARG A 242 -2.70 -24.02 -3.06
C ARG A 242 -3.37 -22.64 -3.13
N ALA A 243 -3.53 -22.09 -4.34
CA ALA A 243 -4.19 -20.79 -4.51
C ALA A 243 -5.69 -20.84 -4.18
N ARG A 244 -6.35 -22.01 -4.34
CA ARG A 244 -7.75 -22.20 -3.91
C ARG A 244 -7.89 -22.19 -2.39
N ASP A 245 -6.87 -22.69 -1.69
CA ASP A 245 -6.81 -22.73 -0.22
C ASP A 245 -6.49 -21.37 0.41
N MET A 246 -6.24 -20.33 -0.40
CA MET A 246 -5.96 -18.96 0.02
C MET A 246 -7.06 -18.00 -0.47
N PRO A 247 -8.26 -17.98 0.16
CA PRO A 247 -9.39 -17.17 -0.30
C PRO A 247 -9.21 -15.67 -0.12
N HIS A 248 -8.32 -15.22 0.75
CA HIS A 248 -8.10 -13.79 1.06
C HIS A 248 -6.92 -13.18 0.29
N LEU A 249 -6.15 -13.98 -0.46
CA LEU A 249 -4.97 -13.54 -1.19
C LEU A 249 -5.03 -13.93 -2.66
N LEU A 250 -4.38 -13.15 -3.52
CA LEU A 250 -4.10 -13.59 -4.87
C LEU A 250 -2.84 -14.47 -4.88
N ALA A 251 -2.81 -15.48 -5.76
CA ALA A 251 -1.63 -16.28 -5.99
C ALA A 251 -0.39 -15.39 -6.27
N PRO A 252 0.69 -15.51 -5.49
CA PRO A 252 1.86 -14.68 -5.66
C PRO A 252 2.57 -14.98 -6.98
N ARG A 253 3.08 -13.93 -7.63
CA ARG A 253 3.92 -14.02 -8.84
C ARG A 253 5.38 -14.04 -8.39
N PRO A 254 6.09 -15.16 -8.54
CA PRO A 254 7.40 -15.34 -7.93
C PRO A 254 8.51 -14.50 -8.61
N GLY A 255 8.40 -14.24 -9.92
CA GLY A 255 9.50 -13.69 -10.72
C GLY A 255 10.16 -12.45 -10.13
N GLY A 256 9.38 -11.42 -9.78
CA GLY A 256 9.91 -10.19 -9.20
C GLY A 256 10.49 -10.37 -7.79
N ALA A 257 9.81 -11.14 -6.94
CA ALA A 257 10.26 -11.41 -5.58
C ALA A 257 11.58 -12.21 -5.58
N LEU A 258 11.63 -13.31 -6.31
CA LEU A 258 12.83 -14.16 -6.38
C LEU A 258 14.03 -13.42 -7.01
N ALA A 259 13.79 -12.59 -8.04
CA ALA A 259 14.84 -11.76 -8.62
C ALA A 259 15.42 -10.76 -7.62
N ALA A 260 14.58 -10.16 -6.77
CA ALA A 260 15.02 -9.26 -5.72
C ALA A 260 15.83 -10.01 -4.64
N LEU A 261 15.37 -11.19 -4.22
CA LEU A 261 16.05 -12.03 -3.24
C LEU A 261 17.43 -12.49 -3.71
N ALA A 262 17.55 -12.84 -5.00
CA ALA A 262 18.83 -13.22 -5.59
C ALA A 262 19.81 -12.04 -5.70
N ALA A 263 19.29 -10.82 -5.95
CA ALA A 263 20.11 -9.64 -6.17
C ALA A 263 20.63 -8.96 -4.89
N CYS A 264 19.97 -9.18 -3.76
CA CYS A 264 20.37 -8.66 -2.46
C CYS A 264 20.44 -9.77 -1.40
N PRO A 265 21.48 -10.60 -1.41
CA PRO A 265 21.58 -11.75 -0.51
C PRO A 265 21.73 -11.38 0.98
N SER A 266 22.18 -10.17 1.28
CA SER A 266 22.28 -9.65 2.65
C SER A 266 20.95 -9.15 3.23
N ALA A 267 19.92 -8.99 2.40
CA ALA A 267 18.64 -8.47 2.86
C ALA A 267 17.86 -9.50 3.68
N ASP A 268 17.27 -9.05 4.76
CA ASP A 268 16.21 -9.80 5.43
C ASP A 268 14.91 -9.68 4.62
N VAL A 269 14.01 -10.65 4.77
CA VAL A 269 12.68 -10.61 4.15
C VAL A 269 11.64 -10.29 5.21
N ILE A 270 10.81 -9.30 4.91
CA ILE A 270 9.67 -8.94 5.74
C ILE A 270 8.39 -9.29 4.97
N PHE A 271 7.61 -10.20 5.50
CA PHE A 271 6.27 -10.47 5.02
C PHE A 271 5.28 -9.60 5.77
N VAL A 272 4.31 -9.00 5.07
CA VAL A 272 3.30 -8.12 5.67
C VAL A 272 1.91 -8.58 5.28
N GLY A 273 1.09 -8.88 6.29
CA GLY A 273 -0.34 -9.13 6.18
C GLY A 273 -1.13 -8.01 6.87
N HIS A 274 -2.32 -7.75 6.39
CA HIS A 274 -3.26 -6.86 7.05
C HIS A 274 -4.70 -7.32 6.78
N ALA A 275 -5.60 -7.02 7.70
CA ALA A 275 -7.03 -7.31 7.62
C ALA A 275 -7.84 -6.04 7.90
N GLY A 276 -9.05 -5.94 7.37
CA GLY A 276 -9.93 -4.78 7.57
C GLY A 276 -9.90 -3.72 6.47
N LEU A 277 -8.91 -3.73 5.56
CA LEU A 277 -8.90 -2.84 4.37
C LEU A 277 -9.62 -3.43 3.17
N ASP A 278 -9.97 -4.71 3.19
CA ASP A 278 -10.66 -5.42 2.11
C ASP A 278 -12.03 -4.83 1.78
N GLN A 279 -12.67 -4.26 2.79
CA GLN A 279 -13.98 -3.62 2.67
C GLN A 279 -13.93 -2.25 1.98
N LEU A 280 -12.74 -1.74 1.66
CA LEU A 280 -12.53 -0.43 1.03
C LEU A 280 -12.14 -0.55 -0.46
N ALA A 281 -12.67 -1.56 -1.15
CA ALA A 281 -12.28 -1.87 -2.53
C ALA A 281 -12.77 -0.84 -3.57
N SER A 282 -13.85 -0.12 -3.27
CA SER A 282 -14.42 0.91 -4.13
C SER A 282 -14.73 2.20 -3.36
N VAL A 283 -14.94 3.31 -4.11
CA VAL A 283 -15.38 4.59 -3.52
C VAL A 283 -16.71 4.44 -2.78
N ALA A 284 -17.62 3.61 -3.28
CA ALA A 284 -18.88 3.32 -2.62
C ALA A 284 -18.70 2.55 -1.31
N ASP A 285 -17.69 1.67 -1.24
CA ASP A 285 -17.36 0.95 -0.01
C ASP A 285 -16.75 1.89 1.03
N VAL A 286 -15.81 2.75 0.60
CA VAL A 286 -15.26 3.82 1.46
C VAL A 286 -16.38 4.69 2.01
N TRP A 287 -17.32 5.15 1.16
CA TRP A 287 -18.47 5.95 1.60
C TRP A 287 -19.32 5.24 2.65
N ARG A 288 -19.60 3.94 2.43
CA ARG A 288 -20.43 3.14 3.37
C ARG A 288 -19.74 2.90 4.71
N SER A 289 -18.42 2.77 4.70
CA SER A 289 -17.59 2.48 5.88
C SER A 289 -17.28 3.72 6.72
N LEU A 290 -17.68 4.94 6.33
CA LEU A 290 -17.36 6.16 7.07
C LEU A 290 -18.40 6.48 8.18
N PRO A 291 -17.91 6.93 9.37
CA PRO A 291 -16.54 6.81 9.83
C PRO A 291 -16.14 5.34 9.96
N MET A 292 -14.84 5.04 9.79
CA MET A 292 -14.33 3.68 9.99
C MET A 292 -14.46 3.30 11.46
N ASP A 293 -15.30 2.33 11.76
CA ASP A 293 -15.65 1.89 13.11
C ASP A 293 -14.92 0.60 13.54
N HIS A 294 -14.17 0.01 12.62
CA HIS A 294 -13.33 -1.16 12.88
C HIS A 294 -11.83 -0.81 12.91
N VAL A 295 -11.06 -1.66 13.56
CA VAL A 295 -9.61 -1.58 13.59
C VAL A 295 -9.05 -2.31 12.36
N VAL A 296 -8.07 -1.71 11.71
CA VAL A 296 -7.26 -2.38 10.71
C VAL A 296 -6.13 -3.09 11.43
N GLU A 297 -6.17 -4.41 11.40
CA GLU A 297 -5.11 -5.24 11.95
C GLU A 297 -3.99 -5.39 10.93
N ALA A 298 -2.75 -5.23 11.35
CA ALA A 298 -1.57 -5.50 10.53
C ALA A 298 -0.56 -6.34 11.31
N ARG A 299 0.11 -7.23 10.61
CA ARG A 299 1.19 -8.04 11.18
C ARG A 299 2.32 -8.17 10.18
N TRP A 300 3.53 -8.21 10.68
CA TRP A 300 4.69 -8.52 9.88
C TRP A 300 5.51 -9.65 10.49
N TRP A 301 6.19 -10.38 9.62
CA TRP A 301 7.07 -11.49 9.98
C TRP A 301 8.42 -11.26 9.33
N ARG A 302 9.49 -11.49 10.08
CA ARG A 302 10.86 -11.38 9.60
C ARG A 302 11.43 -12.76 9.31
N VAL A 303 12.06 -12.89 8.16
CA VAL A 303 12.94 -13.99 7.82
C VAL A 303 14.35 -13.42 7.70
N PRO A 304 15.26 -13.73 8.61
CA PRO A 304 16.66 -13.32 8.50
C PRO A 304 17.28 -13.79 7.18
N ALA A 305 18.25 -13.07 6.67
CA ALA A 305 18.90 -13.36 5.39
C ALA A 305 19.39 -14.82 5.28
N ALA A 306 19.89 -15.39 6.37
CA ALA A 306 20.35 -16.79 6.42
C ALA A 306 19.19 -17.81 6.30
N GLY A 307 17.98 -17.46 6.67
CA GLY A 307 16.79 -18.34 6.60
C GLY A 307 16.08 -18.30 5.24
N VAL A 308 16.52 -17.47 4.29
CA VAL A 308 15.92 -17.38 2.97
C VAL A 308 16.55 -18.42 2.04
N PRO A 309 15.77 -19.27 1.34
CA PRO A 309 16.30 -20.40 0.57
C PRO A 309 16.88 -19.96 -0.80
N ARG A 310 17.90 -19.10 -0.80
CA ARG A 310 18.48 -18.53 -2.02
C ARG A 310 19.25 -19.52 -2.87
N THR A 311 19.79 -20.57 -2.23
CA THR A 311 20.55 -21.64 -2.89
C THR A 311 19.69 -22.83 -3.32
N ALA A 312 18.42 -22.86 -2.92
CA ALA A 312 17.48 -23.89 -3.34
C ALA A 312 17.12 -23.74 -4.82
N ASP A 313 16.62 -24.83 -5.42
CA ASP A 313 16.10 -24.78 -6.78
C ASP A 313 14.91 -23.83 -6.91
N HIS A 314 14.58 -23.45 -8.14
CA HIS A 314 13.52 -22.48 -8.41
C HIS A 314 12.16 -22.92 -7.86
N ASP A 315 11.81 -24.18 -7.99
CA ASP A 315 10.52 -24.69 -7.51
C ASP A 315 10.45 -24.73 -5.99
N ALA A 316 11.54 -25.02 -5.30
CA ALA A 316 11.61 -24.91 -3.85
C ALA A 316 11.47 -23.48 -3.37
N GLN A 317 12.09 -22.52 -4.05
CA GLN A 317 11.91 -21.10 -3.74
C GLN A 317 10.45 -20.64 -3.97
N VAL A 318 9.81 -21.11 -5.04
CA VAL A 318 8.40 -20.83 -5.31
C VAL A 318 7.51 -21.43 -4.21
N ARG A 319 7.76 -22.69 -3.83
CA ARG A 319 7.03 -23.34 -2.73
C ARG A 319 7.16 -22.56 -1.42
N TRP A 320 8.39 -22.14 -1.07
CA TRP A 320 8.65 -21.32 0.11
C TRP A 320 7.84 -20.00 0.10
N LEU A 321 7.75 -19.30 -1.04
CA LEU A 321 6.92 -18.09 -1.16
C LEU A 321 5.44 -18.40 -0.95
N TYR A 322 4.93 -19.51 -1.49
CA TYR A 322 3.55 -19.94 -1.31
C TYR A 322 3.26 -20.39 0.14
N ASP A 323 4.22 -20.97 0.84
CA ASP A 323 4.09 -21.34 2.26
C ASP A 323 3.89 -20.08 3.12
N TRP A 324 4.65 -19.03 2.84
CA TRP A 324 4.45 -17.74 3.51
C TRP A 324 3.10 -17.09 3.15
N TRP A 325 2.68 -17.19 1.90
CA TRP A 325 1.37 -16.68 1.48
C TRP A 325 0.24 -17.42 2.20
N ALA A 326 0.28 -18.73 2.29
CA ALA A 326 -0.69 -19.53 3.03
C ALA A 326 -0.73 -19.15 4.53
N ARG A 327 0.43 -18.89 5.13
CA ARG A 327 0.53 -18.43 6.52
C ARG A 327 -0.13 -17.06 6.73
N ILE A 328 0.08 -16.13 5.79
CA ILE A 328 -0.56 -14.81 5.82
C ILE A 328 -2.07 -14.95 5.65
N ASP A 329 -2.54 -15.78 4.72
CA ASP A 329 -3.97 -16.02 4.49
C ASP A 329 -4.66 -16.60 5.73
N ALA A 330 -4.03 -17.58 6.37
CA ALA A 330 -4.53 -18.17 7.62
C ALA A 330 -4.63 -17.11 8.75
N TRP A 331 -3.63 -16.22 8.86
CA TRP A 331 -3.68 -15.12 9.83
C TRP A 331 -4.80 -14.12 9.49
N ILE A 332 -5.00 -13.77 8.22
CA ILE A 332 -6.08 -12.88 7.79
C ILE A 332 -7.44 -13.48 8.14
N SER A 333 -7.64 -14.78 7.90
CA SER A 333 -8.88 -15.50 8.24
C SER A 333 -9.25 -15.37 9.73
N GLN A 334 -8.24 -15.33 10.60
CA GLN A 334 -8.41 -15.21 12.05
C GLN A 334 -8.65 -13.77 12.52
N ASN A 335 -8.19 -12.77 11.75
CA ASN A 335 -8.20 -11.36 12.15
C ASN A 335 -9.12 -10.48 11.26
N THR A 336 -9.85 -11.07 10.33
CA THR A 336 -10.85 -10.32 9.55
C THR A 336 -12.04 -9.99 10.46
N PRO A 337 -12.42 -8.69 10.60
CA PRO A 337 -13.58 -8.31 11.38
C PRO A 337 -14.82 -9.05 10.85
N GLN A 338 -15.46 -9.84 11.70
CA GLN A 338 -16.74 -10.45 11.34
C GLN A 338 -17.80 -9.35 11.19
N PRO A 339 -18.69 -9.43 10.19
CA PRO A 339 -19.86 -8.57 10.17
C PRO A 339 -20.61 -8.75 11.50
N VAL A 340 -20.86 -7.67 12.22
CA VAL A 340 -21.73 -7.69 13.38
C VAL A 340 -23.07 -8.23 12.87
N ALA A 341 -23.47 -9.42 13.33
CA ALA A 341 -24.80 -9.96 13.02
C ALA A 341 -25.83 -8.88 13.37
N PRO A 342 -26.82 -8.62 12.52
CA PRO A 342 -27.92 -7.73 12.89
C PRO A 342 -28.43 -8.19 14.24
N ALA A 343 -28.49 -7.27 15.22
CA ALA A 343 -29.11 -7.59 16.51
C ALA A 343 -30.46 -8.24 16.20
N GLU A 344 -30.63 -9.47 16.62
CA GLU A 344 -31.94 -10.13 16.54
C GLU A 344 -32.91 -9.17 17.23
N GLY A 345 -33.86 -8.65 16.47
CA GLY A 345 -34.93 -7.82 17.03
C GLY A 345 -35.61 -8.59 18.14
N PRO A 346 -36.11 -7.92 19.18
CA PRO A 346 -36.79 -8.59 20.28
C PRO A 346 -37.84 -9.50 19.68
N GLY A 347 -37.70 -10.81 19.96
CA GLY A 347 -38.64 -11.81 19.53
C GLY A 347 -40.05 -11.42 19.97
N PRO A 348 -41.11 -11.83 19.23
CA PRO A 348 -42.49 -11.49 19.60
C PRO A 348 -42.74 -11.95 21.05
N SER A 349 -43.13 -11.00 21.87
CA SER A 349 -43.59 -11.29 23.25
C SER A 349 -44.62 -12.43 23.22
N PRO A 350 -44.54 -13.42 24.12
CA PRO A 350 -45.59 -14.42 24.25
C PRO A 350 -46.88 -13.70 24.56
N VAL A 351 -47.82 -13.81 23.65
CA VAL A 351 -49.21 -13.38 23.86
C VAL A 351 -49.78 -14.24 25.00
N ASP A 352 -50.17 -13.56 26.08
CA ASP A 352 -50.84 -14.15 27.21
C ASP A 352 -52.16 -14.81 26.75
N GLU A 353 -52.14 -16.13 26.57
CA GLU A 353 -53.37 -16.94 26.44
C GLU A 353 -53.90 -17.24 27.84
N THR A 354 -54.48 -16.23 28.46
CA THR A 354 -55.35 -16.49 29.62
C THR A 354 -56.47 -15.47 29.60
N LEU A 355 -57.54 -15.82 28.87
CA LEU A 355 -58.90 -15.37 29.18
C LEU A 355 -59.88 -15.89 28.11
N ALA A 356 -60.40 -17.12 28.32
CA ALA A 356 -61.80 -17.50 28.12
C ALA A 356 -62.03 -18.94 28.61
#